data_22c0d07902fe39a9924b4db5e0dd99a4
#
_entry.id   22c0d07902fe39a9924b4db5e0dd99a4
#
_cell.length_a   1.000
_cell.length_b   1.000
_cell.length_c   1.000
_cell.angle_alpha   90.00
_cell.angle_beta   90.00
_cell.angle_gamma   90.00
#
_symmetry.space_group_name_H-M   'P 1'
#
loop_
_entity.id
_entity.type
_entity.pdbx_description
1 polymer ?
#
loop_
_entity_poly.entity_id
_entity_poly.type
_entity_poly.pdbx_seq_one_letter_code
_entity_poly.pdbx_strand_id
1 'polypeptide(L)'
;MAGHSGARGADGAPKNRWASGVTPYAEMGYWQPDYEPKPTDILCAFRLVPQDGVDAIEASAAIAGESSTATWTVVWTDRLTAHEKYQAKCYRVDPVPGTDQFIAYIAYDLDLFEEGSIANLTSSIIGNVFGFKALKSLRLEDMRIPPHYTKTFQGPAHGIVMEREYLNKYGRPLLGATTKPKLGLSARNYGRVVYEALRGGLDFVKDDENINSQPFMHW
;
A
#
# COMPACT_ATOMS: atom_id res chain seq x y z
N MET A 1 18.35 23.82 1.41
CA MET A 1 16.92 23.78 1.77
C MET A 1 16.29 25.04 1.22
N ALA A 2 15.60 24.98 0.09
CA ALA A 2 14.84 26.11 -0.43
C ALA A 2 13.48 26.11 0.27
N GLY A 3 13.25 27.13 1.13
CA GLY A 3 11.97 27.31 1.78
C GLY A 3 10.90 27.61 0.74
N HIS A 4 9.86 26.83 0.70
CA HIS A 4 8.69 27.09 -0.11
C HIS A 4 7.86 28.16 0.58
N SER A 5 8.08 29.43 0.24
CA SER A 5 7.15 30.50 0.60
C SER A 5 5.92 30.35 -0.31
N GLY A 6 4.80 29.92 0.23
CA GLY A 6 3.54 29.89 -0.49
C GLY A 6 3.21 31.27 -1.05
N ALA A 7 3.28 31.46 -2.36
CA ALA A 7 2.86 32.70 -3.00
C ALA A 7 1.33 32.78 -2.96
N ARG A 8 0.79 33.86 -2.45
CA ARG A 8 -0.66 34.13 -2.48
C ARG A 8 -1.08 34.67 -3.84
N GLY A 9 -2.22 34.22 -4.36
CA GLY A 9 -2.86 34.80 -5.53
C GLY A 9 -3.28 36.24 -5.32
N ALA A 10 -3.67 36.95 -6.39
CA ALA A 10 -4.18 38.30 -6.31
C ALA A 10 -5.46 38.44 -5.46
N ASP A 11 -6.15 37.32 -5.20
CA ASP A 11 -7.34 37.14 -4.37
C ASP A 11 -7.03 36.75 -2.92
N GLY A 12 -5.74 36.65 -2.56
CA GLY A 12 -5.30 36.28 -1.21
C GLY A 12 -5.34 34.79 -0.91
N ALA A 13 -5.81 33.93 -1.85
CA ALA A 13 -5.78 32.48 -1.73
C ALA A 13 -4.35 31.94 -1.86
N PRO A 14 -3.96 30.89 -1.13
CA PRO A 14 -2.65 30.25 -1.29
C PRO A 14 -2.52 29.70 -2.71
N LYS A 15 -1.44 30.08 -3.39
CA LYS A 15 -1.10 29.46 -4.68
C LYS A 15 -0.39 28.13 -4.38
N ASN A 16 -1.06 27.04 -4.70
CA ASN A 16 -0.54 25.66 -4.58
C ASN A 16 0.54 25.36 -5.62
N ARG A 17 1.58 26.18 -5.67
CA ARG A 17 2.72 25.95 -6.56
C ARG A 17 3.95 25.55 -5.76
N TRP A 18 4.34 24.33 -5.91
CA TRP A 18 5.53 23.74 -5.31
C TRP A 18 6.84 24.37 -5.80
N ALA A 19 6.87 24.70 -7.08
CA ALA A 19 7.95 25.37 -7.75
C ALA A 19 7.45 26.04 -9.04
N SER A 20 8.24 26.96 -9.57
CA SER A 20 7.94 27.57 -10.89
C SER A 20 7.91 26.48 -11.95
N GLY A 21 6.86 26.47 -12.78
CA GLY A 21 6.69 25.50 -13.87
C GLY A 21 5.99 24.21 -13.52
N VAL A 22 5.63 23.98 -12.26
CA VAL A 22 4.84 22.83 -11.82
C VAL A 22 3.35 23.15 -11.98
N THR A 23 2.60 22.26 -12.64
CA THR A 23 1.14 22.32 -12.70
C THR A 23 0.58 21.68 -11.41
N PRO A 24 -0.38 22.31 -10.71
CA PRO A 24 -1.02 21.73 -9.55
C PRO A 24 -1.70 20.39 -9.89
N TYR A 25 -1.57 19.39 -9.04
CA TYR A 25 -2.16 18.06 -9.26
C TYR A 25 -3.68 18.11 -9.30
N ALA A 26 -4.30 18.98 -8.52
CA ALA A 26 -5.74 19.20 -8.58
C ALA A 26 -6.19 19.72 -9.95
N GLU A 27 -5.40 20.62 -10.57
CA GLU A 27 -5.68 21.14 -11.91
C GLU A 27 -5.40 20.10 -13.02
N MET A 28 -4.54 19.12 -12.77
CA MET A 28 -4.25 18.00 -13.69
C MET A 28 -5.34 16.89 -13.67
N GLY A 29 -6.40 17.05 -12.87
CA GLY A 29 -7.52 16.14 -12.83
C GLY A 29 -7.42 15.00 -11.80
N TYR A 30 -6.48 15.06 -10.85
CA TYR A 30 -6.40 14.09 -9.75
C TYR A 30 -7.33 14.42 -8.58
N TRP A 31 -7.92 15.62 -8.54
CA TRP A 31 -9.02 15.98 -7.67
C TRP A 31 -10.34 15.86 -8.42
N GLN A 32 -11.20 14.93 -8.02
CA GLN A 32 -12.48 14.65 -8.67
C GLN A 32 -13.57 14.44 -7.62
N PRO A 33 -14.10 15.52 -7.00
CA PRO A 33 -15.06 15.41 -5.91
C PRO A 33 -16.40 14.80 -6.31
N ASP A 34 -16.74 14.83 -7.61
CA ASP A 34 -17.96 14.25 -8.16
C ASP A 34 -17.79 12.78 -8.61
N TYR A 35 -16.59 12.20 -8.39
CA TYR A 35 -16.35 10.79 -8.75
C TYR A 35 -17.06 9.84 -7.80
N GLU A 36 -17.85 8.96 -8.36
CA GLU A 36 -18.46 7.85 -7.64
C GLU A 36 -17.63 6.58 -7.79
N PRO A 37 -17.03 6.06 -6.70
CA PRO A 37 -16.21 4.86 -6.75
C PRO A 37 -16.96 3.65 -7.29
N LYS A 38 -16.34 2.94 -8.22
CA LYS A 38 -16.90 1.72 -8.82
C LYS A 38 -16.70 0.52 -7.88
N PRO A 39 -17.52 -0.51 -7.97
CA PRO A 39 -17.33 -1.76 -7.22
C PRO A 39 -16.00 -2.47 -7.52
N THR A 40 -15.37 -2.15 -8.65
CA THR A 40 -14.09 -2.70 -9.11
C THR A 40 -12.88 -1.88 -8.69
N ASP A 41 -13.07 -0.66 -8.18
CA ASP A 41 -11.94 0.18 -7.77
C ASP A 41 -11.28 -0.34 -6.50
N ILE A 42 -9.97 -0.20 -6.43
CA ILE A 42 -9.24 -0.27 -5.17
C ILE A 42 -9.36 1.10 -4.49
N LEU A 43 -9.89 1.12 -3.27
CA LEU A 43 -10.08 2.36 -2.52
C LEU A 43 -9.08 2.43 -1.37
N CYS A 44 -8.42 3.58 -1.24
CA CYS A 44 -7.48 3.84 -0.15
C CYS A 44 -7.91 5.05 0.66
N ALA A 45 -7.72 4.97 1.96
CA ALA A 45 -7.81 6.10 2.88
C ALA A 45 -6.41 6.45 3.39
N PHE A 46 -5.98 7.67 3.12
CA PHE A 46 -4.69 8.18 3.58
C PHE A 46 -4.89 9.28 4.62
N ARG A 47 -4.23 9.14 5.75
CA ARG A 47 -4.07 10.24 6.71
C ARG A 47 -2.83 11.04 6.34
N LEU A 48 -2.97 12.33 6.23
CA LEU A 48 -1.88 13.21 5.84
C LEU A 48 -1.82 14.49 6.67
N VAL A 49 -0.63 15.07 6.75
CA VAL A 49 -0.40 16.45 7.13
C VAL A 49 0.24 17.14 5.93
N PRO A 50 -0.40 18.14 5.33
CA PRO A 50 0.20 18.90 4.24
C PRO A 50 1.46 19.65 4.69
N GLN A 51 2.37 19.91 3.76
CA GLN A 51 3.51 20.80 4.01
C GLN A 51 3.01 22.24 4.21
N ASP A 52 3.79 23.06 4.93
CA ASP A 52 3.45 24.48 5.17
C ASP A 52 3.20 25.20 3.85
N GLY A 53 2.05 25.89 3.78
CA GLY A 53 1.63 26.64 2.60
C GLY A 53 1.04 25.79 1.46
N VAL A 54 0.82 24.49 1.69
CA VAL A 54 0.16 23.59 0.76
C VAL A 54 -1.27 23.36 1.19
N ASP A 55 -2.20 23.48 0.26
CA ASP A 55 -3.60 23.14 0.48
C ASP A 55 -3.79 21.63 0.62
N ALA A 56 -4.74 21.23 1.49
CA ALA A 56 -5.00 19.82 1.75
C ALA A 56 -5.54 19.08 0.52
N ILE A 57 -6.33 19.74 -0.33
CA ILE A 57 -6.85 19.16 -1.58
C ILE A 57 -5.69 18.93 -2.55
N GLU A 58 -4.80 19.91 -2.71
CA GLU A 58 -3.62 19.76 -3.57
C GLU A 58 -2.69 18.66 -3.07
N ALA A 59 -2.43 18.60 -1.77
CA ALA A 59 -1.63 17.55 -1.16
C ALA A 59 -2.24 16.16 -1.40
N SER A 60 -3.57 16.05 -1.31
CA SER A 60 -4.31 14.81 -1.55
C SER A 60 -4.35 14.42 -3.03
N ALA A 61 -4.50 15.40 -3.92
CA ALA A 61 -4.41 15.20 -5.37
C ALA A 61 -2.99 14.75 -5.78
N ALA A 62 -1.96 15.28 -5.11
CA ALA A 62 -0.58 14.84 -5.31
C ALA A 62 -0.37 13.38 -4.89
N ILE A 63 -0.99 12.93 -3.79
CA ILE A 63 -0.96 11.51 -3.41
C ILE A 63 -1.56 10.65 -4.53
N ALA A 64 -2.74 11.03 -5.05
CA ALA A 64 -3.40 10.30 -6.14
C ALA A 64 -2.53 10.27 -7.40
N GLY A 65 -1.93 11.40 -7.76
CA GLY A 65 -1.06 11.52 -8.92
C GLY A 65 0.19 10.65 -8.81
N GLU A 66 0.97 10.84 -7.77
CA GLU A 66 2.27 10.18 -7.56
C GLU A 66 2.16 8.66 -7.31
N SER A 67 1.00 8.19 -6.86
CA SER A 67 0.72 6.77 -6.71
C SER A 67 0.05 6.13 -7.93
N SER A 68 -0.12 6.86 -9.03
CA SER A 68 -0.71 6.36 -10.28
C SER A 68 0.06 6.78 -11.52
N THR A 69 -0.34 7.85 -12.19
CA THR A 69 0.13 8.18 -13.53
C THR A 69 0.88 9.51 -13.65
N ALA A 70 0.94 10.30 -12.56
CA ALA A 70 1.46 11.66 -12.64
C ALA A 70 2.97 11.76 -12.71
N THR A 71 3.38 12.83 -13.34
CA THR A 71 4.65 13.49 -13.12
C THR A 71 4.39 14.95 -12.75
N TRP A 72 5.45 15.72 -12.48
CA TRP A 72 5.36 17.13 -12.02
C TRP A 72 4.72 18.09 -13.01
N THR A 73 4.39 17.66 -14.23
CA THR A 73 3.78 18.47 -15.29
C THR A 73 2.98 17.61 -16.26
N VAL A 74 2.12 18.23 -17.04
CA VAL A 74 1.43 17.58 -18.18
C VAL A 74 2.43 17.32 -19.30
N VAL A 75 2.44 16.12 -19.85
CA VAL A 75 3.30 15.71 -20.95
C VAL A 75 2.48 15.31 -22.18
N TRP A 76 3.04 15.51 -23.38
CA TRP A 76 2.33 15.22 -24.61
C TRP A 76 2.00 13.72 -24.78
N THR A 77 2.76 12.85 -24.13
CA THR A 77 2.57 11.39 -24.13
C THR A 77 1.30 10.95 -23.40
N ASP A 78 0.71 11.80 -22.56
CA ASP A 78 -0.58 11.52 -21.91
C ASP A 78 -1.69 11.25 -22.95
N ARG A 79 -1.54 11.85 -24.15
CA ARG A 79 -2.47 11.65 -25.27
C ARG A 79 -2.30 10.32 -26.00
N LEU A 80 -1.28 9.53 -25.67
CA LEU A 80 -1.03 8.21 -26.25
C LEU A 80 -1.71 7.06 -25.49
N THR A 81 -2.38 7.37 -24.40
CA THR A 81 -3.07 6.39 -23.56
C THR A 81 -4.46 6.89 -23.15
N ALA A 82 -5.28 6.01 -22.60
CA ALA A 82 -6.52 6.38 -21.93
C ALA A 82 -6.22 6.98 -20.55
N HIS A 83 -5.49 8.11 -20.52
CA HIS A 83 -4.90 8.70 -19.32
C HIS A 83 -5.92 8.89 -18.21
N GLU A 84 -7.09 9.47 -18.53
CA GLU A 84 -8.17 9.72 -17.57
C GLU A 84 -8.67 8.44 -16.87
N LYS A 85 -8.64 7.30 -17.58
CA LYS A 85 -9.00 6.00 -16.97
C LYS A 85 -8.02 5.64 -15.86
N TYR A 86 -6.73 5.79 -16.13
CA TYR A 86 -5.64 5.34 -15.26
C TYR A 86 -5.23 6.35 -14.20
N GLN A 87 -5.65 7.60 -14.29
CA GLN A 87 -5.51 8.56 -13.20
C GLN A 87 -6.21 8.04 -11.95
N ALA A 88 -5.52 7.99 -10.82
CA ALA A 88 -6.20 7.81 -9.54
C ALA A 88 -7.01 9.06 -9.19
N LYS A 89 -8.15 8.86 -8.55
CA LYS A 89 -9.13 9.91 -8.28
C LYS A 89 -9.20 10.16 -6.79
N CYS A 90 -8.65 11.29 -6.33
CA CYS A 90 -8.97 11.80 -4.99
C CYS A 90 -10.38 12.39 -5.05
N TYR A 91 -11.34 11.72 -4.46
CA TYR A 91 -12.75 12.10 -4.54
C TYR A 91 -13.31 12.72 -3.26
N ARG A 92 -12.54 12.64 -2.16
CA ARG A 92 -12.97 13.21 -0.88
C ARG A 92 -11.76 13.50 -0.01
N VAL A 93 -11.81 14.63 0.70
CA VAL A 93 -10.83 15.04 1.72
C VAL A 93 -11.57 15.55 2.93
N ASP A 94 -11.39 14.91 4.08
CA ASP A 94 -12.03 15.28 5.33
C ASP A 94 -10.99 15.78 6.34
N PRO A 95 -11.22 16.93 7.02
CA PRO A 95 -10.38 17.35 8.12
C PRO A 95 -10.58 16.44 9.34
N VAL A 96 -9.49 16.16 10.07
CA VAL A 96 -9.58 15.46 11.37
C VAL A 96 -9.77 16.49 12.48
N PRO A 97 -10.92 16.51 13.18
CA PRO A 97 -11.23 17.54 14.16
C PRO A 97 -10.16 17.68 15.23
N GLY A 98 -9.79 18.94 15.54
CA GLY A 98 -8.81 19.27 16.59
C GLY A 98 -7.34 19.01 16.22
N THR A 99 -7.05 18.75 14.95
CA THR A 99 -5.69 18.49 14.45
C THR A 99 -5.42 19.26 13.15
N ASP A 100 -4.17 19.22 12.69
CA ASP A 100 -3.74 19.67 11.35
C ASP A 100 -3.79 18.57 10.29
N GLN A 101 -4.43 17.45 10.61
CA GLN A 101 -4.50 16.24 9.77
C GLN A 101 -5.75 16.21 8.90
N PHE A 102 -5.64 15.49 7.81
CA PHE A 102 -6.75 15.22 6.88
C PHE A 102 -6.79 13.74 6.51
N ILE A 103 -7.97 13.26 6.10
CA ILE A 103 -8.14 11.96 5.48
C ILE A 103 -8.48 12.17 4.00
N ALA A 104 -7.63 11.69 3.12
CA ALA A 104 -7.87 11.66 1.69
C ALA A 104 -8.39 10.28 1.28
N TYR A 105 -9.46 10.26 0.50
CA TYR A 105 -10.04 9.04 -0.08
C TYR A 105 -9.74 9.01 -1.56
N ILE A 106 -9.05 7.95 -1.99
CA ILE A 106 -8.52 7.82 -3.35
C ILE A 106 -8.99 6.51 -3.95
N ALA A 107 -9.50 6.58 -5.17
CA ALA A 107 -9.92 5.44 -5.98
C ALA A 107 -8.91 5.18 -7.10
N TYR A 108 -8.55 3.91 -7.30
CA TYR A 108 -7.64 3.44 -8.33
C TYR A 108 -8.36 2.45 -9.24
N ASP A 109 -8.20 2.62 -10.55
CA ASP A 109 -8.67 1.62 -11.51
C ASP A 109 -7.90 0.30 -11.32
N LEU A 110 -8.61 -0.81 -11.38
CA LEU A 110 -8.04 -2.13 -11.12
C LEU A 110 -6.91 -2.51 -12.08
N ASP A 111 -6.99 -2.05 -13.33
CA ASP A 111 -6.00 -2.33 -14.37
C ASP A 111 -4.61 -1.70 -14.10
N LEU A 112 -4.48 -0.89 -13.06
CA LEU A 112 -3.19 -0.34 -12.62
C LEU A 112 -2.31 -1.37 -11.93
N PHE A 113 -2.87 -2.50 -11.50
CA PHE A 113 -2.20 -3.45 -10.62
C PHE A 113 -2.02 -4.80 -11.29
N GLU A 114 -0.82 -5.37 -11.10
CA GLU A 114 -0.50 -6.71 -11.55
C GLU A 114 -1.35 -7.75 -10.82
N GLU A 115 -1.98 -8.63 -11.59
CA GLU A 115 -2.79 -9.72 -11.05
C GLU A 115 -1.96 -10.67 -10.17
N GLY A 116 -2.48 -11.01 -8.98
CA GLY A 116 -1.83 -11.92 -8.06
C GLY A 116 -0.56 -11.39 -7.39
N SER A 117 -0.28 -10.06 -7.47
CA SER A 117 0.96 -9.48 -6.98
C SER A 117 0.73 -8.44 -5.88
N ILE A 118 0.81 -8.88 -4.62
CA ILE A 118 0.76 -7.93 -3.48
C ILE A 118 1.96 -6.98 -3.46
N ALA A 119 3.10 -7.41 -3.97
CA ALA A 119 4.30 -6.58 -4.06
C ALA A 119 4.09 -5.40 -5.02
N ASN A 120 3.49 -5.63 -6.20
CA ASN A 120 3.15 -4.57 -7.14
C ASN A 120 2.09 -3.63 -6.55
N LEU A 121 1.01 -4.16 -5.97
CA LEU A 121 -0.03 -3.37 -5.31
C LEU A 121 0.57 -2.43 -4.25
N THR A 122 1.41 -2.95 -3.35
CA THR A 122 2.00 -2.17 -2.28
C THR A 122 3.01 -1.15 -2.81
N SER A 123 3.87 -1.51 -3.74
CA SER A 123 4.85 -0.57 -4.31
C SER A 123 4.18 0.58 -5.08
N SER A 124 3.06 0.34 -5.72
CA SER A 124 2.29 1.38 -6.41
C SER A 124 1.65 2.35 -5.42
N ILE A 125 0.97 1.84 -4.39
CA ILE A 125 0.18 2.66 -3.45
C ILE A 125 1.08 3.38 -2.42
N ILE A 126 2.12 2.71 -1.91
CA ILE A 126 2.95 3.23 -0.82
C ILE A 126 4.42 3.43 -1.21
N GLY A 127 4.77 3.34 -2.47
CA GLY A 127 6.15 3.48 -2.93
C GLY A 127 6.63 4.94 -2.93
N ASN A 128 6.45 5.60 -4.05
CA ASN A 128 6.99 6.94 -4.32
C ASN A 128 6.40 8.04 -3.43
N VAL A 129 5.11 7.97 -3.14
CA VAL A 129 4.35 9.06 -2.49
C VAL A 129 4.80 9.36 -1.06
N PHE A 130 5.35 8.38 -0.35
CA PHE A 130 5.80 8.57 1.04
C PHE A 130 7.06 9.44 1.17
N GLY A 131 7.79 9.68 0.09
CA GLY A 131 8.90 10.62 0.04
C GLY A 131 8.56 11.99 -0.55
N PHE A 132 7.29 12.25 -0.83
CA PHE A 132 6.89 13.41 -1.58
C PHE A 132 6.90 14.71 -0.76
N LYS A 133 7.49 15.76 -1.33
CA LYS A 133 7.76 17.04 -0.62
C LYS A 133 6.51 17.82 -0.19
N ALA A 134 5.35 17.47 -0.75
CA ALA A 134 4.07 18.10 -0.41
C ALA A 134 3.57 17.77 0.97
N LEU A 135 4.11 16.74 1.56
CA LEU A 135 3.59 16.12 2.75
C LEU A 135 4.60 16.24 3.89
N LYS A 136 4.16 16.66 5.07
CA LYS A 136 4.90 16.53 6.32
C LYS A 136 4.82 15.13 6.85
N SER A 137 3.64 14.52 6.75
CA SER A 137 3.42 13.13 7.13
C SER A 137 2.37 12.49 6.24
N LEU A 138 2.50 11.18 6.04
CA LEU A 138 1.56 10.35 5.31
C LEU A 138 1.45 8.98 5.96
N ARG A 139 0.22 8.46 6.03
CA ARG A 139 -0.06 7.11 6.50
C ARG A 139 -1.21 6.53 5.69
N LEU A 140 -1.03 5.32 5.20
CA LEU A 140 -2.13 4.50 4.69
C LEU A 140 -2.92 3.96 5.88
N GLU A 141 -4.18 4.40 6.04
CA GLU A 141 -5.04 3.98 7.17
C GLU A 141 -5.86 2.75 6.82
N ASP A 142 -6.38 2.70 5.60
CA ASP A 142 -7.24 1.61 5.17
C ASP A 142 -7.17 1.41 3.66
N MET A 143 -7.45 0.17 3.23
CA MET A 143 -7.52 -0.19 1.82
C MET A 143 -8.66 -1.18 1.60
N ARG A 144 -9.58 -0.82 0.71
CA ARG A 144 -10.64 -1.71 0.27
C ARG A 144 -10.26 -2.35 -1.07
N ILE A 145 -10.00 -3.65 -1.03
CA ILE A 145 -9.64 -4.44 -2.21
C ILE A 145 -10.89 -5.15 -2.73
N PRO A 146 -11.26 -4.96 -4.00
CA PRO A 146 -12.45 -5.59 -4.57
C PRO A 146 -12.26 -7.10 -4.79
N PRO A 147 -13.34 -7.90 -4.77
CA PRO A 147 -13.28 -9.34 -5.05
C PRO A 147 -12.66 -9.68 -6.40
N HIS A 148 -12.76 -8.78 -7.38
CA HIS A 148 -12.15 -8.94 -8.70
C HIS A 148 -10.62 -9.07 -8.61
N TYR A 149 -9.98 -8.33 -7.71
CA TYR A 149 -8.54 -8.44 -7.50
C TYR A 149 -8.17 -9.64 -6.63
N THR A 150 -8.91 -9.89 -5.55
CA THR A 150 -8.60 -11.03 -4.67
C THR A 150 -8.72 -12.38 -5.36
N LYS A 151 -9.57 -12.51 -6.38
CA LYS A 151 -9.70 -13.72 -7.21
C LYS A 151 -8.49 -13.99 -8.09
N THR A 152 -7.61 -13.03 -8.32
CA THR A 152 -6.38 -13.23 -9.09
C THR A 152 -5.30 -13.97 -8.30
N PHE A 153 -5.46 -14.07 -6.98
CA PHE A 153 -4.58 -14.85 -6.12
C PHE A 153 -5.07 -16.30 -6.04
N GLN A 154 -4.15 -17.23 -6.16
CA GLN A 154 -4.49 -18.67 -6.12
C GLN A 154 -4.95 -19.12 -4.72
N GLY A 155 -4.59 -18.36 -3.68
CA GLY A 155 -4.83 -18.75 -2.31
C GLY A 155 -3.89 -19.87 -1.84
N PRO A 156 -4.17 -20.45 -0.65
CA PRO A 156 -3.38 -21.57 -0.13
C PRO A 156 -3.56 -22.81 -1.01
N ALA A 157 -2.50 -23.60 -1.14
CA ALA A 157 -2.50 -24.84 -1.93
C ALA A 157 -3.52 -25.86 -1.41
N HIS A 158 -3.74 -25.88 -0.10
CA HIS A 158 -4.65 -26.79 0.59
C HIS A 158 -5.55 -26.04 1.58
N GLY A 159 -6.77 -26.54 1.75
CA GLY A 159 -7.70 -26.07 2.77
C GLY A 159 -7.71 -26.98 4.00
N ILE A 160 -8.52 -26.60 4.99
CA ILE A 160 -8.64 -27.28 6.29
C ILE A 160 -8.91 -28.79 6.14
N VAL A 161 -9.74 -29.19 5.22
CA VAL A 161 -10.10 -30.59 5.01
C VAL A 161 -8.86 -31.40 4.64
N MET A 162 -8.10 -30.94 3.65
CA MET A 162 -6.88 -31.59 3.19
C MET A 162 -5.81 -31.67 4.29
N GLU A 163 -5.62 -30.58 5.06
CA GLU A 163 -4.68 -30.55 6.18
C GLU A 163 -5.04 -31.61 7.25
N ARG A 164 -6.33 -31.72 7.59
CA ARG A 164 -6.80 -32.72 8.53
C ARG A 164 -6.62 -34.17 8.03
N GLU A 165 -6.90 -34.40 6.76
CA GLU A 165 -6.68 -35.70 6.12
C GLU A 165 -5.20 -36.06 6.09
N TYR A 166 -4.34 -35.12 5.70
CA TYR A 166 -2.89 -35.33 5.61
C TYR A 166 -2.27 -35.68 6.96
N LEU A 167 -2.68 -34.97 8.01
CA LEU A 167 -2.21 -35.19 9.37
C LEU A 167 -2.97 -36.30 10.11
N ASN A 168 -4.07 -36.81 9.53
CA ASN A 168 -5.00 -37.74 10.18
C ASN A 168 -5.45 -37.26 11.57
N LYS A 169 -5.84 -35.97 11.65
CA LYS A 169 -6.24 -35.31 12.91
C LYS A 169 -7.62 -34.69 12.82
N TYR A 170 -8.56 -35.29 13.51
CA TYR A 170 -9.95 -34.86 13.55
C TYR A 170 -10.42 -34.62 14.98
N GLY A 171 -11.45 -33.80 15.15
CA GLY A 171 -12.12 -33.60 16.43
C GLY A 171 -11.33 -32.84 17.49
N ARG A 172 -10.18 -32.26 17.15
CA ARG A 172 -9.38 -31.41 18.04
C ARG A 172 -8.61 -30.32 17.27
N PRO A 173 -8.16 -29.26 17.95
CA PRO A 173 -7.22 -28.30 17.36
C PRO A 173 -5.90 -28.98 17.00
N LEU A 174 -5.21 -28.47 15.97
CA LEU A 174 -3.83 -28.82 15.70
C LEU A 174 -2.91 -28.11 16.68
N LEU A 175 -1.88 -28.81 17.15
CA LEU A 175 -0.89 -28.28 18.08
C LEU A 175 0.42 -28.01 17.31
N GLY A 176 0.85 -26.75 17.32
CA GLY A 176 2.08 -26.35 16.64
C GLY A 176 2.98 -25.48 17.49
N ALA A 177 4.22 -25.35 17.07
CA ALA A 177 5.18 -24.43 17.68
C ALA A 177 6.02 -23.71 16.61
N THR A 178 6.50 -22.53 16.96
CA THR A 178 7.50 -21.82 16.17
C THR A 178 8.89 -22.13 16.74
N THR A 179 9.82 -22.52 15.87
CA THR A 179 11.20 -22.84 16.30
C THR A 179 11.88 -21.60 16.87
N LYS A 180 12.53 -21.77 18.03
CA LYS A 180 13.33 -20.73 18.71
C LYS A 180 14.71 -21.28 19.12
N PRO A 181 15.77 -20.43 19.10
CA PRO A 181 15.80 -19.06 18.59
C PRO A 181 15.49 -19.04 17.09
N LYS A 182 14.79 -17.99 16.61
CA LYS A 182 14.34 -17.89 15.23
C LYS A 182 15.48 -17.77 14.21
N LEU A 183 16.63 -17.23 14.62
CA LEU A 183 17.83 -17.05 13.80
C LEU A 183 19.05 -17.52 14.55
N GLY A 184 20.10 -17.93 13.81
CA GLY A 184 21.41 -18.27 14.35
C GLY A 184 21.66 -19.77 14.61
N LEU A 185 20.63 -20.61 14.54
CA LEU A 185 20.84 -22.07 14.58
C LEU A 185 21.44 -22.56 13.26
N SER A 186 22.40 -23.47 13.33
CA SER A 186 22.82 -24.19 12.11
C SER A 186 21.69 -25.07 11.60
N ALA A 187 21.69 -25.39 10.31
CA ALA A 187 20.70 -26.27 9.68
C ALA A 187 20.51 -27.59 10.45
N ARG A 188 21.64 -28.20 10.88
CA ARG A 188 21.63 -29.42 11.68
C ARG A 188 20.90 -29.24 13.03
N ASN A 189 21.19 -28.17 13.75
CA ASN A 189 20.56 -27.92 15.05
C ASN A 189 19.10 -27.50 14.89
N TYR A 190 18.78 -26.74 13.84
CA TYR A 190 17.40 -26.39 13.53
C TYR A 190 16.56 -27.63 13.25
N GLY A 191 17.05 -28.51 12.38
CA GLY A 191 16.38 -29.79 12.08
C GLY A 191 16.23 -30.66 13.33
N ARG A 192 17.21 -30.65 14.26
CA ARG A 192 17.10 -31.39 15.53
C ARG A 192 15.98 -30.82 16.42
N VAL A 193 15.86 -29.50 16.53
CA VAL A 193 14.77 -28.88 17.31
C VAL A 193 13.41 -29.25 16.71
N VAL A 194 13.25 -29.18 15.40
CA VAL A 194 12.03 -29.58 14.68
C VAL A 194 11.71 -31.05 14.93
N TYR A 195 12.71 -31.92 14.81
CA TYR A 195 12.56 -33.36 15.04
C TYR A 195 12.07 -33.68 16.46
N GLU A 196 12.70 -33.10 17.48
CA GLU A 196 12.31 -33.34 18.88
C GLU A 196 10.92 -32.77 19.19
N ALA A 197 10.58 -31.61 18.60
CA ALA A 197 9.27 -30.99 18.76
C ALA A 197 8.14 -31.87 18.17
N LEU A 198 8.31 -32.35 16.93
CA LEU A 198 7.34 -33.25 16.30
C LEU A 198 7.27 -34.61 16.99
N ARG A 199 8.41 -35.16 17.40
CA ARG A 199 8.47 -36.41 18.16
C ARG A 199 7.81 -36.30 19.53
N GLY A 200 7.83 -35.09 20.13
CA GLY A 200 7.13 -34.74 21.35
C GLY A 200 5.61 -34.67 21.23
N GLY A 201 5.06 -34.79 20.03
CA GLY A 201 3.63 -34.85 19.76
C GLY A 201 3.02 -33.59 19.12
N LEU A 202 3.82 -32.65 18.65
CA LEU A 202 3.31 -31.54 17.84
C LEU A 202 2.83 -32.06 16.48
N ASP A 203 1.80 -31.43 15.94
CA ASP A 203 1.26 -31.73 14.61
C ASP A 203 2.01 -31.02 13.50
N PHE A 204 2.57 -29.84 13.80
CA PHE A 204 3.36 -29.04 12.85
C PHE A 204 4.34 -28.11 13.57
N VAL A 205 5.31 -27.61 12.80
CA VAL A 205 6.25 -26.56 13.23
C VAL A 205 6.21 -25.42 12.21
N LYS A 206 6.28 -24.19 12.67
CA LYS A 206 6.34 -22.99 11.84
C LYS A 206 7.73 -22.38 11.90
N ASP A 207 8.24 -21.98 10.76
CA ASP A 207 9.41 -21.12 10.66
C ASP A 207 9.00 -19.65 10.75
N ASP A 208 9.87 -18.80 11.28
CA ASP A 208 9.64 -17.35 11.23
C ASP A 208 9.90 -16.82 9.81
N GLU A 209 9.25 -15.73 9.44
CA GLU A 209 9.23 -15.18 8.09
C GLU A 209 10.62 -14.73 7.60
N ASN A 210 11.54 -14.49 8.51
CA ASN A 210 12.90 -14.04 8.21
C ASN A 210 13.93 -15.18 8.15
N ILE A 211 13.52 -16.43 8.34
CA ILE A 211 14.36 -17.59 8.06
C ILE A 211 14.44 -17.79 6.55
N ASN A 212 15.65 -17.93 6.05
CA ASN A 212 15.94 -18.20 4.65
C ASN A 212 17.31 -18.89 4.54
N SER A 213 17.94 -18.89 3.37
CA SER A 213 19.27 -19.46 3.17
C SER A 213 20.37 -18.49 3.64
N GLN A 214 20.46 -18.23 4.93
CA GLN A 214 21.51 -17.40 5.52
C GLN A 214 22.83 -18.18 5.68
N PRO A 215 23.97 -17.47 5.87
CA PRO A 215 25.28 -18.12 6.03
C PRO A 215 25.37 -19.15 7.16
N PHE A 216 24.58 -19.00 8.23
CA PHE A 216 24.54 -19.97 9.33
C PHE A 216 23.64 -21.19 9.04
N MET A 217 22.78 -21.11 8.03
CA MET A 217 21.81 -22.13 7.67
C MET A 217 21.53 -22.11 6.16
N HIS A 218 22.43 -22.66 5.35
CA HIS A 218 22.16 -22.91 3.94
C HIS A 218 21.36 -24.18 3.75
N TRP A 219 20.51 -24.16 2.73
CA TRP A 219 19.85 -25.34 2.16
C TRP A 219 20.25 -25.53 0.71
#